data_da1d3524956ff6a9d439e208e8e81d34
#
_entry.id   da1d3524956ff6a9d439e208e8e81d34
#
_cell.length_a   1.000
_cell.length_b   1.000
_cell.length_c   1.000
_cell.angle_alpha   90.00
_cell.angle_beta   90.00
_cell.angle_gamma   90.00
#
_symmetry.space_group_name_H-M   'P 1'
#
loop_
_entity.id
_entity.type
_entity.pdbx_description
1 polymer ?
#
loop_
_entity_poly.entity_id
_entity_poly.type
_entity_poly.pdbx_seq_one_letter_code
_entity_poly.pdbx_strand_id
1 'polypeptide(L)'
;MTGETPAATEDLPFLRDLDGYLYIRHHGGRFVIGAFEPNGKPWAPSGVPTDGFVELGPDWSHFDPVLRAARARVPALTDLGFGHFLRGPESFTPDANLQLGFVPEVPGLFVAAGLNSQGIIFGPGVGRAAAEWIVAGHMTMDLVEVDVARMGRWASQRHWLHERTVESLGGLYAMHWPSKQPETARGLRRLPLDPAYRTAGAAMGQVGG
;
A
#
# COMPACT_ATOMS: atom_id res chain seq x y z
N MET A 1 7.83 11.41 -14.93
CA MET A 1 8.36 12.77 -14.84
C MET A 1 8.20 13.44 -16.18
N THR A 2 7.73 14.68 -16.21
CA THR A 2 7.53 15.46 -17.45
C THR A 2 8.87 15.93 -18.06
N GLY A 3 8.80 16.51 -19.27
CA GLY A 3 9.82 17.42 -19.77
C GLY A 3 9.93 18.66 -18.88
N GLU A 4 10.95 19.49 -19.15
CA GLU A 4 11.14 20.78 -18.47
C GLU A 4 10.02 21.76 -18.84
N THR A 5 9.62 22.58 -17.86
CA THR A 5 8.57 23.59 -18.04
C THR A 5 8.73 24.74 -17.05
N PRO A 6 8.55 25.99 -17.50
CA PRO A 6 8.56 27.15 -16.59
C PRO A 6 7.46 27.10 -15.51
N ALA A 7 6.42 26.26 -15.70
CA ALA A 7 5.35 26.09 -14.73
C ALA A 7 5.76 25.29 -13.49
N ALA A 8 6.86 24.53 -13.54
CA ALA A 8 7.35 23.71 -12.43
C ALA A 8 8.40 24.46 -11.58
N THR A 9 7.95 25.47 -10.85
CA THR A 9 8.81 26.32 -10.00
C THR A 9 9.06 25.67 -8.64
N GLU A 10 10.16 26.07 -7.97
CA GLU A 10 10.60 25.47 -6.69
C GLU A 10 9.70 25.83 -5.51
N ASP A 11 8.93 26.89 -5.62
CA ASP A 11 8.00 27.36 -4.60
C ASP A 11 6.62 26.67 -4.64
N LEU A 12 6.38 25.79 -5.64
CA LEU A 12 5.14 25.04 -5.71
C LEU A 12 5.00 24.08 -4.54
N PRO A 13 3.82 24.06 -3.89
CA PRO A 13 3.55 23.08 -2.85
C PRO A 13 3.47 21.67 -3.43
N PHE A 14 3.74 20.68 -2.56
CA PHE A 14 3.40 19.29 -2.87
C PHE A 14 1.87 19.15 -2.93
N LEU A 15 1.36 18.71 -4.07
CA LEU A 15 -0.06 18.44 -4.27
C LEU A 15 -0.33 16.96 -4.07
N ARG A 16 -1.34 16.63 -3.26
CA ARG A 16 -1.88 15.30 -3.11
C ARG A 16 -3.38 15.32 -3.41
N ASP A 17 -3.80 14.55 -4.39
CA ASP A 17 -5.20 14.40 -4.79
C ASP A 17 -5.65 12.96 -4.50
N LEU A 18 -6.44 12.82 -3.43
CA LEU A 18 -6.89 11.50 -2.98
C LEU A 18 -7.93 10.91 -3.93
N ASP A 19 -8.80 11.74 -4.49
CA ASP A 19 -9.84 11.30 -5.43
C ASP A 19 -9.24 10.85 -6.77
N GLY A 20 -8.15 11.52 -7.19
CA GLY A 20 -7.38 11.17 -8.39
C GLY A 20 -6.35 10.07 -8.17
N TYR A 21 -6.18 9.58 -6.93
CA TYR A 21 -5.16 8.59 -6.54
C TYR A 21 -3.73 9.01 -6.89
N LEU A 22 -3.41 10.31 -6.81
CA LEU A 22 -2.14 10.84 -7.30
C LEU A 22 -1.52 11.87 -6.35
N TYR A 23 -0.23 12.08 -6.56
CA TYR A 23 0.49 13.24 -6.06
C TYR A 23 1.31 13.88 -7.17
N ILE A 24 1.53 15.18 -7.04
CA ILE A 24 2.35 15.97 -7.97
C ILE A 24 3.32 16.83 -7.17
N ARG A 25 4.56 16.87 -7.59
CA ARG A 25 5.58 17.78 -7.06
C ARG A 25 6.50 18.31 -8.17
N HIS A 26 7.10 19.44 -7.92
CA HIS A 26 8.19 19.92 -8.77
C HIS A 26 9.49 19.13 -8.50
N HIS A 27 10.37 19.06 -9.47
CA HIS A 27 11.73 18.55 -9.34
C HIS A 27 12.59 19.01 -10.53
N GLY A 28 13.54 19.93 -10.29
CA GLY A 28 14.45 20.41 -11.32
C GLY A 28 13.74 20.95 -12.56
N GLY A 29 12.80 21.87 -12.42
CA GLY A 29 12.05 22.45 -13.52
C GLY A 29 11.06 21.48 -14.22
N ARG A 30 10.69 20.38 -13.59
CA ARG A 30 9.81 19.33 -14.11
C ARG A 30 8.75 18.97 -13.09
N PHE A 31 7.64 18.38 -13.54
CA PHE A 31 6.68 17.74 -12.65
C PHE A 31 6.97 16.25 -12.52
N VAL A 32 6.99 15.78 -11.28
CA VAL A 32 6.91 14.36 -10.95
C VAL A 32 5.48 14.05 -10.56
N ILE A 33 4.87 13.10 -11.24
CA ILE A 33 3.52 12.60 -10.96
C ILE A 33 3.68 11.17 -10.47
N GLY A 34 3.20 10.88 -9.27
CA GLY A 34 3.13 9.53 -8.72
C GLY A 34 1.70 9.15 -8.40
N ALA A 35 1.45 7.86 -8.27
CA ALA A 35 0.11 7.32 -8.02
C ALA A 35 0.13 6.13 -7.09
N PHE A 36 -1.02 5.94 -6.42
CA PHE A 36 -1.43 4.70 -5.77
C PHE A 36 -2.79 4.33 -6.32
N GLU A 37 -2.77 3.62 -7.43
CA GLU A 37 -3.98 3.30 -8.19
C GLU A 37 -4.95 2.43 -7.36
N PRO A 38 -6.28 2.52 -7.63
CA PRO A 38 -7.30 1.83 -6.85
C PRO A 38 -7.15 0.31 -6.82
N ASN A 39 -6.54 -0.26 -7.85
CA ASN A 39 -6.28 -1.69 -7.96
C ASN A 39 -4.82 -1.92 -8.34
N GLY A 40 -4.07 -2.56 -7.45
CA GLY A 40 -2.69 -2.93 -7.71
C GLY A 40 -2.56 -3.97 -8.82
N LYS A 41 -1.42 -3.98 -9.51
CA LYS A 41 -1.11 -4.99 -10.52
C LYS A 41 -0.07 -5.95 -9.96
N PRO A 42 -0.46 -7.19 -9.57
CA PRO A 42 0.47 -8.14 -8.99
C PRO A 42 1.65 -8.44 -9.91
N TRP A 43 2.85 -8.45 -9.34
CA TRP A 43 4.08 -8.81 -10.03
C TRP A 43 4.71 -10.06 -9.43
N ALA A 44 5.26 -10.92 -10.27
CA ALA A 44 5.92 -12.18 -9.90
C ALA A 44 5.12 -13.04 -8.89
N PRO A 45 3.84 -13.37 -9.15
CA PRO A 45 3.00 -14.11 -8.22
C PRO A 45 3.49 -15.55 -7.96
N SER A 46 4.39 -16.06 -8.80
CA SER A 46 5.01 -17.38 -8.66
C SER A 46 6.32 -17.37 -7.87
N GLY A 47 6.79 -16.21 -7.46
CA GLY A 47 8.03 -16.02 -6.70
C GLY A 47 8.82 -14.83 -7.22
N VAL A 48 9.35 -14.03 -6.28
CA VAL A 48 10.16 -12.86 -6.59
C VAL A 48 11.55 -13.31 -7.06
N PRO A 49 12.06 -12.78 -8.18
CA PRO A 49 13.46 -13.02 -8.58
C PRO A 49 14.44 -12.55 -7.51
N THR A 50 15.55 -13.25 -7.38
CA THR A 50 16.58 -13.00 -6.36
C THR A 50 17.76 -12.16 -6.88
N ASP A 51 17.76 -11.82 -8.14
CA ASP A 51 18.87 -11.26 -8.90
C ASP A 51 18.84 -9.72 -9.02
N GLY A 52 18.39 -9.02 -7.97
CA GLY A 52 18.60 -7.61 -7.82
C GLY A 52 17.38 -6.71 -8.05
N PHE A 53 17.61 -5.43 -8.25
CA PHE A 53 16.58 -4.42 -8.50
C PHE A 53 15.99 -4.56 -9.89
N VAL A 54 14.65 -4.57 -9.97
CA VAL A 54 13.92 -4.68 -11.24
C VAL A 54 13.19 -3.37 -11.52
N GLU A 55 13.56 -2.71 -12.61
CA GLU A 55 12.78 -1.65 -13.22
C GLU A 55 11.92 -2.22 -14.34
N LEU A 56 10.62 -2.03 -14.24
CA LEU A 56 9.65 -2.52 -15.23
C LEU A 56 9.45 -1.46 -16.33
N GLY A 57 9.18 -1.91 -17.55
CA GLY A 57 8.83 -1.01 -18.64
C GLY A 57 7.54 -0.22 -18.35
N PRO A 58 7.32 0.91 -19.03
CA PRO A 58 6.15 1.76 -18.82
C PRO A 58 4.84 1.03 -19.13
N ASP A 59 3.82 1.24 -18.31
CA ASP A 59 2.47 0.74 -18.51
C ASP A 59 1.50 1.93 -18.59
N TRP A 60 1.48 2.55 -19.74
CA TRP A 60 0.66 3.76 -19.98
C TRP A 60 -0.83 3.49 -19.86
N SER A 61 -1.29 2.30 -20.24
CA SER A 61 -2.71 1.94 -20.15
C SER A 61 -3.18 1.87 -18.69
N HIS A 62 -2.35 1.36 -17.79
CA HIS A 62 -2.63 1.32 -16.36
C HIS A 62 -2.54 2.70 -15.71
N PHE A 63 -1.62 3.55 -16.19
CA PHE A 63 -1.41 4.90 -15.67
C PHE A 63 -2.35 5.95 -16.25
N ASP A 64 -3.02 5.69 -17.37
CA ASP A 64 -3.87 6.67 -18.08
C ASP A 64 -4.98 7.31 -17.22
N PRO A 65 -5.71 6.59 -16.36
CA PRO A 65 -6.70 7.21 -15.47
C PRO A 65 -6.09 8.26 -14.55
N VAL A 66 -4.91 7.96 -13.98
CA VAL A 66 -4.15 8.87 -13.12
C VAL A 66 -3.69 10.10 -13.91
N LEU A 67 -3.20 9.88 -15.11
CA LEU A 67 -2.74 10.98 -15.98
C LEU A 67 -3.88 11.92 -16.36
N ARG A 68 -5.06 11.39 -16.65
CA ARG A 68 -6.26 12.21 -16.88
C ARG A 68 -6.63 13.05 -15.67
N ALA A 69 -6.64 12.44 -14.48
CA ALA A 69 -6.89 13.16 -13.23
C ALA A 69 -5.84 14.24 -12.96
N ALA A 70 -4.55 13.93 -13.18
CA ALA A 70 -3.45 14.89 -13.03
C ALA A 70 -3.62 16.11 -13.96
N ARG A 71 -3.97 15.89 -15.23
CA ARG A 71 -4.20 16.96 -16.20
C ARG A 71 -5.43 17.80 -15.86
N ALA A 72 -6.49 17.18 -15.36
CA ALA A 72 -7.67 17.91 -14.89
C ALA A 72 -7.34 18.79 -13.68
N ARG A 73 -6.48 18.31 -12.77
CA ARG A 73 -6.07 19.03 -11.57
C ARG A 73 -5.04 20.12 -11.85
N VAL A 74 -4.11 19.87 -12.76
CA VAL A 74 -3.02 20.79 -13.16
C VAL A 74 -3.02 20.92 -14.69
N PRO A 75 -3.78 21.87 -15.26
CA PRO A 75 -3.92 22.02 -16.70
C PRO A 75 -2.58 22.22 -17.45
N ALA A 76 -1.58 22.80 -16.79
CA ALA A 76 -0.23 22.94 -17.34
C ALA A 76 0.44 21.61 -17.77
N LEU A 77 -0.09 20.46 -17.32
CA LEU A 77 0.38 19.14 -17.71
C LEU A 77 -0.15 18.67 -19.07
N THR A 78 -1.15 19.36 -19.65
CA THR A 78 -1.87 18.87 -20.83
C THR A 78 -0.98 18.69 -22.04
N ASP A 79 -0.11 19.67 -22.28
CA ASP A 79 0.74 19.72 -23.48
C ASP A 79 2.18 19.24 -23.20
N LEU A 80 2.45 18.73 -21.98
CA LEU A 80 3.79 18.29 -21.61
C LEU A 80 4.02 16.82 -22.00
N GLY A 81 5.14 16.56 -22.66
CA GLY A 81 5.65 15.23 -22.88
C GLY A 81 6.26 14.63 -21.59
N PHE A 82 6.45 13.31 -21.59
CA PHE A 82 7.10 12.59 -20.51
C PHE A 82 8.49 12.13 -20.90
N GLY A 83 9.49 12.48 -20.08
CA GLY A 83 10.90 12.11 -20.31
C GLY A 83 11.31 10.84 -19.58
N HIS A 84 10.64 10.49 -18.50
CA HIS A 84 10.97 9.32 -17.70
C HIS A 84 9.72 8.73 -17.04
N PHE A 85 9.60 7.40 -17.09
CA PHE A 85 8.57 6.62 -16.43
C PHE A 85 9.23 5.58 -15.54
N LEU A 86 9.24 5.82 -14.24
CA LEU A 86 9.74 4.84 -13.27
C LEU A 86 8.60 3.93 -12.84
N ARG A 87 8.80 2.62 -12.98
CA ARG A 87 7.90 1.59 -12.46
C ARG A 87 8.71 0.46 -11.87
N GLY A 88 8.48 0.18 -10.61
CA GLY A 88 9.12 -0.90 -9.90
C GLY A 88 8.14 -1.67 -9.03
N PRO A 89 8.43 -2.92 -8.66
CA PRO A 89 7.62 -3.66 -7.72
C PRO A 89 7.79 -3.09 -6.31
N GLU A 90 6.69 -3.03 -5.59
CA GLU A 90 6.66 -2.68 -4.17
C GLU A 90 5.99 -3.78 -3.35
N SER A 91 6.31 -3.88 -2.05
CA SER A 91 5.66 -4.83 -1.16
C SER A 91 4.45 -4.20 -0.48
N PHE A 92 3.27 -4.78 -0.75
CA PHE A 92 2.04 -4.45 -0.05
C PHE A 92 1.55 -5.64 0.75
N THR A 93 1.10 -5.38 1.97
CA THR A 93 0.45 -6.37 2.82
C THR A 93 -1.04 -6.43 2.54
N PRO A 94 -1.71 -7.55 2.84
CA PRO A 94 -3.13 -7.71 2.53
C PRO A 94 -4.08 -6.81 3.33
N ASP A 95 -3.60 -6.22 4.42
CA ASP A 95 -4.36 -5.32 5.30
C ASP A 95 -3.83 -3.89 5.32
N ALA A 96 -2.87 -3.58 4.45
CA ALA A 96 -2.17 -2.29 4.37
C ALA A 96 -1.41 -1.89 5.65
N ASN A 97 -1.28 -2.78 6.65
CA ASN A 97 -0.48 -2.58 7.84
C ASN A 97 0.89 -3.23 7.70
N LEU A 98 1.94 -2.58 8.17
CA LEU A 98 3.29 -3.17 8.18
C LEU A 98 3.33 -4.44 9.07
N GLN A 99 4.39 -5.23 8.92
CA GLN A 99 4.64 -6.42 9.74
C GLN A 99 5.84 -6.17 10.65
N LEU A 100 5.61 -6.24 11.96
CA LEU A 100 6.64 -6.02 12.97
C LEU A 100 6.52 -7.09 14.05
N GLY A 101 7.65 -7.64 14.52
CA GLY A 101 7.65 -8.54 15.68
C GLY A 101 8.35 -9.86 15.46
N PHE A 102 8.39 -10.66 16.53
CA PHE A 102 8.93 -12.02 16.47
C PHE A 102 7.95 -12.96 15.77
N VAL A 103 8.48 -13.78 14.87
CA VAL A 103 7.70 -14.82 14.17
C VAL A 103 7.49 -16.00 15.12
N PRO A 104 6.23 -16.32 15.49
CA PRO A 104 5.97 -17.38 16.47
C PRO A 104 6.50 -18.76 16.07
N GLU A 105 6.49 -19.06 14.75
CA GLU A 105 6.90 -20.35 14.20
C GLU A 105 8.42 -20.50 14.06
N VAL A 106 9.19 -19.40 14.17
CA VAL A 106 10.64 -19.42 13.93
C VAL A 106 11.35 -18.69 15.09
N PRO A 107 11.78 -19.42 16.11
CA PRO A 107 12.45 -18.81 17.27
C PRO A 107 13.65 -17.95 16.85
N GLY A 108 13.72 -16.73 17.38
CA GLY A 108 14.79 -15.76 17.11
C GLY A 108 14.66 -14.96 15.83
N LEU A 109 13.66 -15.23 14.99
CA LEU A 109 13.39 -14.41 13.83
C LEU A 109 12.50 -13.21 14.21
N PHE A 110 13.02 -11.99 14.01
CA PHE A 110 12.26 -10.75 14.10
C PHE A 110 12.05 -10.16 12.71
N VAL A 111 10.83 -9.74 12.40
CA VAL A 111 10.44 -9.16 11.12
C VAL A 111 10.13 -7.67 11.30
N ALA A 112 10.59 -6.84 10.37
CA ALA A 112 10.21 -5.45 10.17
C ALA A 112 10.10 -5.22 8.67
N ALA A 113 8.91 -5.39 8.10
CA ALA A 113 8.70 -5.43 6.64
C ALA A 113 7.31 -4.95 6.23
N GLY A 114 7.07 -4.89 4.92
CA GLY A 114 5.75 -4.59 4.37
C GLY A 114 5.26 -3.18 4.68
N LEU A 115 6.13 -2.16 4.54
CA LEU A 115 5.80 -0.80 4.89
C LEU A 115 4.87 -0.10 3.88
N ASN A 116 4.37 -0.80 2.87
CA ASN A 116 3.34 -0.33 1.97
C ASN A 116 3.66 1.03 1.34
N SER A 117 4.85 1.16 0.72
CA SER A 117 5.36 2.40 0.11
C SER A 117 5.62 3.57 1.10
N GLN A 118 5.45 3.36 2.40
CA GLN A 118 5.59 4.39 3.43
C GLN A 118 6.87 4.23 4.28
N GLY A 119 7.86 3.48 3.77
CA GLY A 119 9.09 3.15 4.51
C GLY A 119 9.88 4.36 4.99
N ILE A 120 9.95 5.42 4.21
CA ILE A 120 10.68 6.64 4.58
C ILE A 120 10.01 7.33 5.78
N ILE A 121 8.68 7.43 5.78
CA ILE A 121 7.94 8.12 6.84
C ILE A 121 7.84 7.30 8.12
N PHE A 122 7.69 5.98 8.01
CA PHE A 122 7.56 5.09 9.18
C PHE A 122 8.90 4.55 9.69
N GLY A 123 9.96 4.56 8.87
CA GLY A 123 11.24 3.94 9.19
C GLY A 123 11.81 4.30 10.57
N PRO A 124 11.88 5.58 10.97
CA PRO A 124 12.39 5.95 12.29
C PRO A 124 11.56 5.39 13.44
N GLY A 125 10.21 5.46 13.34
CA GLY A 125 9.30 4.91 14.35
C GLY A 125 9.38 3.39 14.44
N VAL A 126 9.37 2.72 13.31
CA VAL A 126 9.51 1.25 13.22
C VAL A 126 10.85 0.80 13.77
N GLY A 127 11.94 1.49 13.42
CA GLY A 127 13.27 1.17 13.94
C GLY A 127 13.36 1.30 15.46
N ARG A 128 12.78 2.35 16.04
CA ARG A 128 12.70 2.52 17.48
C ARG A 128 11.87 1.40 18.14
N ALA A 129 10.66 1.15 17.66
CA ALA A 129 9.78 0.12 18.20
C ALA A 129 10.42 -1.28 18.12
N ALA A 130 11.07 -1.60 16.99
CA ALA A 130 11.81 -2.84 16.82
C ALA A 130 12.95 -2.99 17.84
N ALA A 131 13.76 -1.95 18.03
CA ALA A 131 14.87 -1.98 18.99
C ALA A 131 14.38 -2.16 20.42
N GLU A 132 13.35 -1.41 20.82
CA GLU A 132 12.76 -1.52 22.15
C GLU A 132 12.17 -2.93 22.39
N TRP A 133 11.43 -3.47 21.43
CA TRP A 133 10.83 -4.80 21.52
C TRP A 133 11.88 -5.90 21.58
N ILE A 134 12.91 -5.85 20.73
CA ILE A 134 14.00 -6.85 20.75
C ILE A 134 14.73 -6.86 22.09
N VAL A 135 15.04 -5.68 22.64
CA VAL A 135 15.76 -5.55 23.91
C VAL A 135 14.89 -5.99 25.10
N ALA A 136 13.63 -5.61 25.12
CA ALA A 136 12.69 -5.95 26.19
C ALA A 136 12.17 -7.40 26.12
N GLY A 137 12.20 -8.02 24.94
CA GLY A 137 11.59 -9.32 24.68
C GLY A 137 10.07 -9.29 24.52
N HIS A 138 9.45 -8.12 24.60
CA HIS A 138 8.00 -7.92 24.45
C HIS A 138 7.70 -6.53 23.90
N MET A 139 6.47 -6.33 23.41
CA MET A 139 5.98 -5.02 22.98
C MET A 139 6.03 -4.02 24.15
N THR A 140 6.59 -2.83 23.92
CA THR A 140 6.65 -1.72 24.89
C THR A 140 5.52 -0.70 24.73
N MET A 141 4.75 -0.84 23.64
CA MET A 141 3.55 -0.05 23.33
C MET A 141 2.53 -0.93 22.62
N ASP A 142 1.33 -0.46 22.41
CA ASP A 142 0.31 -1.20 21.65
C ASP A 142 0.67 -1.25 20.15
N LEU A 143 1.10 -2.40 19.68
CA LEU A 143 1.52 -2.69 18.31
C LEU A 143 0.73 -3.89 17.73
N VAL A 144 -0.39 -4.27 18.33
CA VAL A 144 -1.16 -5.46 17.94
C VAL A 144 -1.59 -5.41 16.48
N GLU A 145 -1.95 -4.24 15.96
CA GLU A 145 -2.37 -4.07 14.56
C GLU A 145 -1.24 -4.27 13.55
N VAL A 146 0.01 -4.17 13.97
CA VAL A 146 1.19 -4.37 13.12
C VAL A 146 1.99 -5.62 13.50
N ASP A 147 1.62 -6.32 14.57
CA ASP A 147 2.29 -7.54 14.99
C ASP A 147 2.23 -8.60 13.87
N VAL A 148 3.37 -9.15 13.50
CA VAL A 148 3.45 -10.22 12.50
C VAL A 148 2.60 -11.43 12.91
N ALA A 149 2.43 -11.68 14.20
CA ALA A 149 1.61 -12.77 14.74
C ALA A 149 0.10 -12.60 14.51
N ARG A 150 -0.39 -11.38 14.13
CA ARG A 150 -1.79 -11.16 13.77
C ARG A 150 -2.22 -11.99 12.56
N MET A 151 -1.26 -12.30 11.68
CA MET A 151 -1.46 -13.10 10.48
C MET A 151 -1.23 -14.58 10.79
N GLY A 152 -2.30 -15.32 11.00
CA GLY A 152 -2.20 -16.78 11.15
C GLY A 152 -1.94 -17.51 9.83
N ARG A 153 -1.76 -18.84 9.88
CA ARG A 153 -1.51 -19.69 8.69
C ARG A 153 -2.57 -19.55 7.58
N TRP A 154 -3.79 -19.18 7.93
CA TRP A 154 -4.86 -18.91 6.96
C TRP A 154 -4.50 -17.76 6.00
N ALA A 155 -3.68 -16.80 6.43
CA ALA A 155 -3.24 -15.66 5.64
C ALA A 155 -2.26 -16.02 4.52
N SER A 156 -1.72 -17.24 4.50
CA SER A 156 -0.85 -17.74 3.43
C SER A 156 -1.61 -18.27 2.19
N GLN A 157 -2.93 -18.24 2.20
CA GLN A 157 -3.72 -18.68 1.06
C GLN A 157 -3.54 -17.74 -0.13
N ARG A 158 -3.03 -18.28 -1.25
CA ARG A 158 -2.66 -17.48 -2.44
C ARG A 158 -3.78 -16.61 -2.99
N HIS A 159 -5.00 -17.15 -3.04
CA HIS A 159 -6.18 -16.41 -3.51
C HIS A 159 -6.46 -15.19 -2.63
N TRP A 160 -6.47 -15.37 -1.31
CA TRP A 160 -6.67 -14.27 -0.36
C TRP A 160 -5.56 -13.23 -0.45
N LEU A 161 -4.29 -13.66 -0.47
CA LEU A 161 -3.14 -12.77 -0.63
C LEU A 161 -3.25 -11.95 -1.91
N HIS A 162 -3.57 -12.60 -3.04
CA HIS A 162 -3.68 -11.93 -4.33
C HIS A 162 -4.76 -10.84 -4.31
N GLU A 163 -6.00 -11.19 -3.96
CA GLU A 163 -7.13 -10.27 -4.00
C GLU A 163 -6.97 -9.12 -3.02
N ARG A 164 -6.53 -9.43 -1.79
CA ARG A 164 -6.34 -8.40 -0.76
C ARG A 164 -5.18 -7.47 -1.07
N THR A 165 -4.07 -7.96 -1.58
CA THR A 165 -2.93 -7.11 -1.93
C THR A 165 -3.27 -6.20 -3.12
N VAL A 166 -4.06 -6.68 -4.08
CA VAL A 166 -4.58 -5.84 -5.17
C VAL A 166 -5.44 -4.70 -4.64
N GLU A 167 -6.33 -4.98 -3.70
CA GLU A 167 -7.22 -3.99 -3.10
C GLU A 167 -6.49 -3.03 -2.15
N SER A 168 -5.52 -3.53 -1.38
CA SER A 168 -4.88 -2.77 -0.30
C SER A 168 -4.10 -1.56 -0.81
N LEU A 169 -3.55 -1.61 -2.02
CA LEU A 169 -2.84 -0.48 -2.63
C LEU A 169 -3.77 0.73 -2.77
N GLY A 170 -4.97 0.54 -3.31
CA GLY A 170 -5.96 1.61 -3.41
C GLY A 170 -6.43 2.14 -2.06
N GLY A 171 -6.32 1.31 -1.02
CA GLY A 171 -6.64 1.69 0.35
C GLY A 171 -5.83 2.87 0.88
N LEU A 172 -4.60 3.11 0.39
CA LEU A 172 -3.76 4.22 0.85
C LEU A 172 -4.37 5.61 0.58
N TYR A 173 -5.18 5.75 -0.45
CA TYR A 173 -5.80 7.02 -0.84
C TYR A 173 -7.32 7.00 -0.68
N ALA A 174 -7.91 5.85 -0.37
CA ALA A 174 -9.35 5.75 -0.18
C ALA A 174 -9.83 6.52 1.05
N MET A 175 -11.06 6.99 1.00
CA MET A 175 -11.75 7.52 2.17
C MET A 175 -12.11 6.36 3.11
N HIS A 176 -11.55 6.38 4.33
CA HIS A 176 -11.79 5.34 5.33
C HIS A 176 -12.98 5.63 6.26
N TRP A 177 -13.42 6.86 6.30
CA TRP A 177 -14.53 7.28 7.15
C TRP A 177 -15.89 6.97 6.51
N PRO A 178 -16.91 6.51 7.26
CA PRO A 178 -16.88 6.22 8.73
C PRO A 178 -16.20 4.89 9.08
N SER A 179 -16.15 3.93 8.20
CA SER A 179 -15.53 2.61 8.44
C SER A 179 -15.49 1.79 7.15
N LYS A 180 -14.54 2.14 6.26
CA LYS A 180 -14.31 1.37 5.03
C LYS A 180 -13.87 -0.04 5.40
N GLN A 181 -14.53 -1.03 4.81
CA GLN A 181 -14.18 -2.43 4.93
C GLN A 181 -13.60 -2.95 3.62
N PRO A 182 -12.66 -3.90 3.65
CA PRO A 182 -12.26 -4.60 2.44
C PRO A 182 -13.45 -5.29 1.78
N GLU A 183 -13.47 -5.28 0.46
CA GLU A 183 -14.56 -5.85 -0.35
C GLU A 183 -14.21 -7.23 -0.88
N THR A 184 -12.93 -7.47 -1.21
CA THR A 184 -12.45 -8.73 -1.77
C THR A 184 -12.20 -9.80 -0.70
N ALA A 185 -12.15 -11.06 -1.12
CA ALA A 185 -11.78 -12.24 -0.34
C ALA A 185 -12.42 -12.32 1.06
N ARG A 186 -13.68 -11.90 1.15
CA ARG A 186 -14.45 -11.92 2.40
C ARG A 186 -14.92 -13.32 2.78
N GLY A 187 -15.05 -13.56 4.09
CA GLY A 187 -15.63 -14.79 4.63
C GLY A 187 -14.67 -15.98 4.64
N LEU A 188 -13.37 -15.76 4.53
CA LEU A 188 -12.35 -16.80 4.70
C LEU A 188 -12.40 -17.42 6.11
N ARG A 189 -12.61 -16.57 7.12
CA ARG A 189 -12.88 -16.97 8.51
C ARG A 189 -14.25 -16.45 8.90
N ARG A 190 -15.02 -17.30 9.61
CA ARG A 190 -16.35 -16.96 10.08
C ARG A 190 -16.54 -17.41 11.51
N LEU A 191 -17.29 -16.63 12.25
CA LEU A 191 -17.77 -17.06 13.56
C LEU A 191 -18.76 -18.22 13.43
N PRO A 192 -18.87 -19.10 14.44
CA PRO A 192 -19.84 -20.21 14.40
C PRO A 192 -21.28 -19.76 14.15
N LEU A 193 -21.66 -18.57 14.62
CA LEU A 193 -23.02 -18.01 14.47
C LEU A 193 -23.19 -17.14 13.21
N ASP A 194 -22.17 -17.03 12.33
CA ASP A 194 -22.26 -16.20 11.11
C ASP A 194 -23.51 -16.46 10.27
N PRO A 195 -23.94 -17.72 10.00
CA PRO A 195 -25.16 -17.98 9.26
C PRO A 195 -26.43 -17.43 9.95
N ALA A 196 -26.53 -17.57 11.27
CA ALA A 196 -27.66 -17.06 12.04
C ALA A 196 -27.72 -15.53 12.02
N TYR A 197 -26.59 -14.86 12.18
CA TYR A 197 -26.53 -13.40 12.08
C TYR A 197 -26.93 -12.88 10.70
N ARG A 198 -26.48 -13.53 9.62
CA ARG A 198 -26.86 -13.15 8.25
C ARG A 198 -28.36 -13.34 8.01
N THR A 199 -28.91 -14.45 8.49
CA THR A 199 -30.37 -14.70 8.40
C THR A 199 -31.16 -13.65 9.17
N ALA A 200 -30.65 -13.17 10.29
CA ALA A 200 -31.26 -12.09 11.07
C ALA A 200 -31.01 -10.67 10.48
N GLY A 201 -30.36 -10.55 9.32
CA GLY A 201 -30.10 -9.26 8.65
C GLY A 201 -28.95 -8.45 9.23
N ALA A 202 -28.02 -9.08 9.95
CA ALA A 202 -26.87 -8.36 10.52
C ALA A 202 -25.92 -7.86 9.44
N ALA A 203 -25.44 -6.64 9.58
CA ALA A 203 -24.33 -6.09 8.79
C ALA A 203 -23.01 -6.68 9.31
N MET A 204 -22.32 -7.41 8.45
CA MET A 204 -21.08 -8.11 8.82
C MET A 204 -19.86 -7.27 8.51
N GLY A 205 -19.06 -6.96 9.52
CA GLY A 205 -17.75 -6.34 9.39
C GLY A 205 -16.60 -7.35 9.51
N GLN A 206 -15.43 -6.96 9.06
CA GLN A 206 -14.19 -7.71 9.25
C GLN A 206 -13.40 -7.13 10.42
N VAL A 207 -12.85 -7.99 11.28
CA VAL A 207 -11.98 -7.63 12.40
C VAL A 207 -10.79 -8.58 12.43
N GLY A 208 -9.60 -8.04 12.63
CA GLY A 208 -8.38 -8.86 12.79
C GLY A 208 -7.88 -9.52 11.50
N GLY A 209 -7.79 -8.77 10.41
CA GLY A 209 -7.19 -9.22 9.15
C GLY A 209 -8.14 -9.87 8.17
#